data_ead91aaadb1f0d7407bc4111444e6e1b
#
_entry.id   ead91aaadb1f0d7407bc4111444e6e1b
#
_cell.length_a   1.000
_cell.length_b   1.000
_cell.length_c   1.000
_cell.angle_alpha   90.00
_cell.angle_beta   90.00
_cell.angle_gamma   90.00
#
_symmetry.space_group_name_H-M   'P 1'
#
loop_
_entity.id
_entity.type
_entity.pdbx_description
1 polymer ?
#
loop_
_entity_poly.entity_id
_entity_poly.type
_entity_poly.pdbx_seq_one_letter_code
_entity_poly.pdbx_strand_id
1 'polypeptide(L)'
;MQTIRIGIICPSEIAFRRFLPSLQQVEGIEYAGVAVASEAEWNGTLTDAMKQSELAKAQNFVDTYGGKIFESYHALLTSDEVDAIYLPLPPALHYQWAKVAIANNKHVFVEKPSTTSYANSSELIALASEKGLALHENYMFQYHSQIDDIIERLNDGAIGRVHSYHARFGFPMRAQNDFRYNKALGGGALLDAGGYVIKLATRLLGDSIKLRSASLKTYSEDGVDMYGSYMFTNDAKETFFGEFGMDNEYQCSLNVWGSEGILSTDRIFTAPDELKPVLKYRKKGQETSEEVACDSHFVKSIKMFTQAVKDEETRNRIYQQIAKQAQLVDDVKASAMED
;
A
#
# COMPACT_ATOMS: atom_id res chain seq x y z
N MET A 1 -27.55 -6.64 7.25
CA MET A 1 -26.30 -6.31 7.96
C MET A 1 -26.17 -4.80 7.99
N GLN A 2 -25.63 -4.24 9.06
CA GLN A 2 -25.46 -2.78 9.16
C GLN A 2 -24.39 -2.31 8.16
N THR A 3 -24.66 -1.22 7.44
CA THR A 3 -23.71 -0.58 6.54
C THR A 3 -22.58 0.06 7.35
N ILE A 4 -21.34 -0.12 6.93
CA ILE A 4 -20.14 0.46 7.56
C ILE A 4 -20.01 1.91 7.11
N ARG A 5 -20.03 2.86 8.04
CA ARG A 5 -19.85 4.29 7.77
C ARG A 5 -18.36 4.64 7.89
N ILE A 6 -17.72 4.97 6.77
CA ILE A 6 -16.30 5.29 6.75
C ILE A 6 -16.06 6.79 6.61
N GLY A 7 -15.27 7.35 7.53
CA GLY A 7 -14.78 8.73 7.49
C GLY A 7 -13.37 8.80 6.96
N ILE A 8 -12.98 9.94 6.36
CA ILE A 8 -11.65 10.15 5.80
C ILE A 8 -10.88 11.16 6.65
N ILE A 9 -9.70 10.77 7.10
CA ILE A 9 -8.76 11.69 7.77
C ILE A 9 -7.95 12.42 6.68
N CYS A 10 -8.14 13.71 6.58
CA CYS A 10 -7.64 14.69 5.61
C CYS A 10 -8.21 14.56 4.18
N PRO A 11 -8.45 15.70 3.51
CA PRO A 11 -8.96 15.75 2.14
C PRO A 11 -7.83 15.54 1.11
N SER A 12 -7.31 14.31 1.04
CA SER A 12 -6.19 13.95 0.19
C SER A 12 -6.59 13.67 -1.26
N GLU A 13 -5.66 13.90 -2.18
CA GLU A 13 -5.84 13.65 -3.61
C GLU A 13 -6.18 12.17 -3.91
N ILE A 14 -5.51 11.22 -3.22
CA ILE A 14 -5.77 9.80 -3.43
C ILE A 14 -7.16 9.39 -2.94
N ALA A 15 -7.63 10.00 -1.84
CA ALA A 15 -8.98 9.78 -1.36
C ALA A 15 -10.03 10.24 -2.37
N PHE A 16 -9.84 11.44 -2.91
CA PHE A 16 -10.78 12.03 -3.87
C PHE A 16 -10.82 11.28 -5.20
N ARG A 17 -9.63 10.98 -5.78
CA ARG A 17 -9.53 10.47 -7.16
C ARG A 17 -9.57 8.94 -7.29
N ARG A 18 -9.29 8.20 -6.21
CA ARG A 18 -9.18 6.75 -6.27
C ARG A 18 -10.09 6.06 -5.26
N PHE A 19 -9.97 6.42 -3.97
CA PHE A 19 -10.70 5.72 -2.92
C PHE A 19 -12.22 5.91 -3.03
N LEU A 20 -12.71 7.15 -3.09
CA LEU A 20 -14.16 7.42 -3.11
C LEU A 20 -14.86 6.90 -4.37
N PRO A 21 -14.34 7.08 -5.61
CA PRO A 21 -14.93 6.45 -6.79
C PRO A 21 -15.02 4.92 -6.69
N SER A 22 -14.02 4.30 -6.04
CA SER A 22 -14.03 2.84 -5.82
C SER A 22 -14.97 2.44 -4.70
N LEU A 23 -15.06 3.24 -3.63
CA LEU A 23 -15.98 3.01 -2.51
C LEU A 23 -17.45 2.95 -2.95
N GLN A 24 -17.85 3.85 -3.87
CA GLN A 24 -19.21 3.88 -4.42
C GLN A 24 -19.62 2.59 -5.16
N GLN A 25 -18.65 1.75 -5.52
CA GLN A 25 -18.86 0.47 -6.20
C GLN A 25 -18.92 -0.72 -5.22
N VAL A 26 -18.81 -0.49 -3.92
CA VAL A 26 -18.77 -1.55 -2.90
C VAL A 26 -20.00 -1.49 -2.02
N GLU A 27 -20.77 -2.56 -1.98
CA GLU A 27 -21.93 -2.68 -1.11
C GLU A 27 -21.54 -2.88 0.36
N GLY A 28 -22.37 -2.35 1.26
CA GLY A 28 -22.24 -2.54 2.71
C GLY A 28 -21.20 -1.62 3.37
N ILE A 29 -20.71 -0.62 2.65
CA ILE A 29 -19.88 0.46 3.16
C ILE A 29 -20.30 1.78 2.49
N GLU A 30 -20.32 2.88 3.24
CA GLU A 30 -20.70 4.19 2.73
C GLU A 30 -19.80 5.30 3.29
N TYR A 31 -19.67 6.37 2.54
CA TYR A 31 -18.90 7.55 2.94
C TYR A 31 -19.68 8.40 3.94
N ALA A 32 -19.10 8.64 5.12
CA ALA A 32 -19.69 9.48 6.17
C ALA A 32 -19.26 10.94 6.12
N GLY A 33 -18.03 11.20 5.69
CA GLY A 33 -17.49 12.55 5.61
C GLY A 33 -15.96 12.61 5.70
N VAL A 34 -15.41 13.83 5.63
CA VAL A 34 -13.98 14.11 5.67
C VAL A 34 -13.63 15.04 6.81
N ALA A 35 -12.51 14.82 7.48
CA ALA A 35 -12.03 15.73 8.52
C ALA A 35 -10.92 16.65 7.99
N VAL A 36 -10.88 17.85 8.54
CA VAL A 36 -9.77 18.80 8.37
C VAL A 36 -9.02 18.90 9.70
N ALA A 37 -7.69 18.88 9.66
CA ALA A 37 -6.89 18.99 10.88
C ALA A 37 -7.18 20.31 11.62
N SER A 38 -7.37 20.24 12.92
CA SER A 38 -7.30 21.41 13.81
C SER A 38 -5.85 21.92 13.92
N GLU A 39 -5.66 23.10 14.49
CA GLU A 39 -4.31 23.65 14.71
C GLU A 39 -3.44 22.73 15.58
N ALA A 40 -4.03 22.08 16.59
CA ALA A 40 -3.33 21.15 17.48
C ALA A 40 -2.95 19.81 16.81
N GLU A 41 -3.63 19.45 15.73
CA GLU A 41 -3.41 18.21 14.98
C GLU A 41 -2.50 18.39 13.76
N TRP A 42 -2.28 19.66 13.37
CA TRP A 42 -1.43 19.97 12.22
C TRP A 42 0.05 19.75 12.54
N ASN A 43 0.73 19.05 11.68
CA ASN A 43 2.17 18.84 11.82
C ASN A 43 2.94 20.05 11.27
N GLY A 44 3.44 20.89 12.14
CA GLY A 44 4.12 22.14 11.81
C GLY A 44 3.24 23.38 12.01
N THR A 45 3.52 24.46 11.30
CA THR A 45 2.76 25.72 11.41
C THR A 45 1.59 25.73 10.43
N LEU A 46 0.37 25.78 10.95
CA LEU A 46 -0.85 25.93 10.16
C LEU A 46 -1.14 27.42 9.95
N THR A 47 -0.98 27.90 8.72
CA THR A 47 -1.36 29.28 8.34
C THR A 47 -2.85 29.34 7.98
N ASP A 48 -3.47 30.55 8.07
CA ASP A 48 -4.86 30.74 7.65
C ASP A 48 -5.09 30.35 6.18
N ALA A 49 -4.13 30.63 5.29
CA ALA A 49 -4.20 30.25 3.89
C ALA A 49 -4.20 28.72 3.70
N MET A 50 -3.38 27.98 4.46
CA MET A 50 -3.37 26.51 4.45
C MET A 50 -4.69 25.96 4.97
N LYS A 51 -5.20 26.50 6.08
CA LYS A 51 -6.49 26.10 6.65
C LYS A 51 -7.64 26.31 5.66
N GLN A 52 -7.68 27.46 5.00
CA GLN A 52 -8.69 27.74 3.97
C GLN A 52 -8.57 26.81 2.77
N SER A 53 -7.35 26.47 2.35
CA SER A 53 -7.10 25.51 1.28
C SER A 53 -7.62 24.12 1.64
N GLU A 54 -7.35 23.63 2.85
CA GLU A 54 -7.84 22.32 3.31
C GLU A 54 -9.37 22.31 3.44
N LEU A 55 -9.99 23.39 3.94
CA LEU A 55 -11.45 23.52 3.99
C LEU A 55 -12.06 23.54 2.59
N ALA A 56 -11.46 24.23 1.63
CA ALA A 56 -11.93 24.24 0.24
C ALA A 56 -11.85 22.83 -0.41
N LYS A 57 -10.78 22.07 -0.14
CA LYS A 57 -10.67 20.67 -0.57
C LYS A 57 -11.78 19.82 0.08
N ALA A 58 -11.97 19.97 1.40
CA ALA A 58 -13.02 19.22 2.12
C ALA A 58 -14.41 19.56 1.59
N GLN A 59 -14.69 20.82 1.25
CA GLN A 59 -15.96 21.22 0.65
C GLN A 59 -16.15 20.55 -0.72
N ASN A 60 -15.11 20.45 -1.55
CA ASN A 60 -15.18 19.73 -2.83
C ASN A 60 -15.50 18.24 -2.64
N PHE A 61 -15.04 17.60 -1.55
CA PHE A 61 -15.44 16.22 -1.19
C PHE A 61 -16.94 16.13 -0.93
N VAL A 62 -17.48 17.06 -0.14
CA VAL A 62 -18.92 17.08 0.19
C VAL A 62 -19.77 17.38 -1.05
N ASP A 63 -19.36 18.34 -1.87
CA ASP A 63 -20.08 18.71 -3.09
C ASP A 63 -20.13 17.58 -4.11
N THR A 64 -19.06 16.74 -4.16
CA THR A 64 -18.93 15.67 -5.15
C THR A 64 -19.52 14.33 -4.65
N TYR A 65 -19.26 13.99 -3.38
CA TYR A 65 -19.54 12.66 -2.83
C TYR A 65 -20.57 12.66 -1.71
N GLY A 66 -21.03 13.83 -1.28
CA GLY A 66 -21.90 13.96 -0.09
C GLY A 66 -21.12 13.86 1.22
N GLY A 67 -21.78 13.40 2.27
CA GLY A 67 -21.20 13.35 3.61
C GLY A 67 -21.14 14.73 4.27
N LYS A 68 -20.26 14.86 5.28
CA LYS A 68 -20.08 16.14 5.99
C LYS A 68 -18.60 16.44 6.26
N ILE A 69 -18.30 17.68 6.61
CA ILE A 69 -16.97 18.09 7.08
C ILE A 69 -16.94 17.95 8.60
N PHE A 70 -15.95 17.22 9.14
CA PHE A 70 -15.63 17.21 10.55
C PHE A 70 -14.56 18.27 10.83
N GLU A 71 -14.73 19.05 11.88
CA GLU A 71 -13.87 20.19 12.22
C GLU A 71 -12.47 19.84 12.70
N SER A 72 -12.24 18.55 13.03
CA SER A 72 -10.95 18.00 13.44
C SER A 72 -10.89 16.49 13.21
N TYR A 73 -9.68 15.92 13.19
CA TYR A 73 -9.49 14.48 13.17
C TYR A 73 -10.11 13.82 14.40
N HIS A 74 -9.95 14.45 15.57
CA HIS A 74 -10.53 13.96 16.81
C HIS A 74 -12.07 13.95 16.76
N ALA A 75 -12.70 15.00 16.23
CA ALA A 75 -14.15 15.06 16.08
C ALA A 75 -14.68 13.93 15.19
N LEU A 76 -13.97 13.56 14.12
CA LEU A 76 -14.32 12.41 13.29
C LEU A 76 -14.13 11.10 14.06
N LEU A 77 -13.01 10.93 14.74
CA LEU A 77 -12.66 9.69 15.44
C LEU A 77 -13.56 9.37 16.63
N THR A 78 -14.11 10.40 17.30
CA THR A 78 -15.01 10.23 18.45
C THR A 78 -16.50 10.20 18.06
N SER A 79 -16.82 10.45 16.78
CA SER A 79 -18.20 10.48 16.31
C SER A 79 -18.85 9.10 16.28
N ASP A 80 -20.08 9.00 16.77
CA ASP A 80 -20.92 7.79 16.66
C ASP A 80 -21.48 7.57 15.24
N GLU A 81 -21.30 8.54 14.34
CA GLU A 81 -21.72 8.46 12.95
C GLU A 81 -20.66 7.78 12.05
N VAL A 82 -19.52 7.38 12.61
CA VAL A 82 -18.38 6.78 11.91
C VAL A 82 -18.03 5.46 12.56
N ASP A 83 -17.95 4.39 11.78
CA ASP A 83 -17.59 3.05 12.23
C ASP A 83 -16.15 2.69 11.84
N ALA A 84 -15.65 3.28 10.75
CA ALA A 84 -14.32 3.05 10.19
C ALA A 84 -13.69 4.35 9.71
N ILE A 85 -12.36 4.34 9.59
CA ILE A 85 -11.62 5.45 8.99
C ILE A 85 -10.78 5.00 7.80
N TYR A 86 -10.66 5.87 6.80
CA TYR A 86 -9.60 5.85 5.81
C TYR A 86 -8.51 6.86 6.19
N LEU A 87 -7.26 6.41 6.22
CA LEU A 87 -6.12 7.16 6.76
C LEU A 87 -5.05 7.38 5.67
N PRO A 88 -5.19 8.41 4.80
CA PRO A 88 -4.27 8.71 3.71
C PRO A 88 -3.27 9.83 4.05
N LEU A 89 -2.72 9.83 5.25
CA LEU A 89 -1.69 10.78 5.69
C LEU A 89 -0.29 10.35 5.23
N PRO A 90 0.76 11.16 5.42
CA PRO A 90 2.14 10.71 5.32
C PRO A 90 2.45 9.57 6.29
N PRO A 91 3.34 8.61 5.93
CA PRO A 91 3.57 7.38 6.69
C PRO A 91 3.90 7.54 8.17
N ALA A 92 4.66 8.58 8.53
CA ALA A 92 5.03 8.82 9.94
C ALA A 92 3.82 9.16 10.83
N LEU A 93 2.72 9.62 10.25
CA LEU A 93 1.50 9.98 11.00
C LEU A 93 0.51 8.82 11.12
N HIS A 94 0.71 7.72 10.40
CA HIS A 94 -0.21 6.60 10.39
C HIS A 94 -0.34 5.95 11.77
N TYR A 95 0.78 5.68 12.45
CA TYR A 95 0.77 5.02 13.75
C TYR A 95 -0.06 5.80 14.78
N GLN A 96 0.20 7.10 14.91
CA GLN A 96 -0.49 7.95 15.88
C GLN A 96 -2.00 7.92 15.66
N TRP A 97 -2.45 8.19 14.44
CA TRP A 97 -3.88 8.33 14.15
C TRP A 97 -4.62 7.00 14.07
N ALA A 98 -3.97 5.94 13.61
CA ALA A 98 -4.51 4.59 13.69
C ALA A 98 -4.71 4.14 15.14
N LYS A 99 -3.75 4.44 16.03
CA LYS A 99 -3.85 4.14 17.47
C LYS A 99 -5.02 4.87 18.13
N VAL A 100 -5.20 6.17 17.84
CA VAL A 100 -6.35 6.95 18.32
C VAL A 100 -7.66 6.38 17.78
N ALA A 101 -7.72 6.00 16.50
CA ALA A 101 -8.90 5.39 15.88
C ALA A 101 -9.29 4.07 16.58
N ILE A 102 -8.32 3.17 16.76
CA ILE A 102 -8.52 1.88 17.45
C ILE A 102 -8.97 2.11 18.90
N ALA A 103 -8.38 3.09 19.61
CA ALA A 103 -8.78 3.44 20.97
C ALA A 103 -10.26 3.83 21.04
N ASN A 104 -10.78 4.53 20.02
CA ASN A 104 -12.16 4.94 19.85
C ASN A 104 -13.06 3.90 19.12
N ASN A 105 -12.63 2.64 19.09
CA ASN A 105 -13.36 1.51 18.50
C ASN A 105 -13.68 1.67 17.01
N LYS A 106 -12.79 2.32 16.24
CA LYS A 106 -12.92 2.45 14.79
C LYS A 106 -12.08 1.40 14.08
N HIS A 107 -12.65 0.76 13.05
CA HIS A 107 -11.89 -0.01 12.07
C HIS A 107 -10.98 0.92 11.27
N VAL A 108 -9.82 0.45 10.83
CA VAL A 108 -8.81 1.28 10.16
C VAL A 108 -8.45 0.72 8.79
N PHE A 109 -8.69 1.52 7.77
CA PHE A 109 -8.14 1.34 6.42
C PHE A 109 -7.02 2.36 6.24
N VAL A 110 -5.78 1.94 6.33
CA VAL A 110 -4.60 2.82 6.27
C VAL A 110 -3.87 2.71 4.95
N GLU A 111 -3.43 3.85 4.41
CA GLU A 111 -2.52 3.83 3.25
C GLU A 111 -1.19 3.16 3.60
N LYS A 112 -0.54 2.69 2.56
CA LYS A 112 0.76 2.01 2.66
C LYS A 112 1.91 3.02 2.91
N PRO A 113 2.94 2.61 3.66
CA PRO A 113 2.97 1.48 4.57
C PRO A 113 2.09 1.73 5.80
N SER A 114 1.60 0.69 6.45
CA SER A 114 0.73 0.84 7.65
C SER A 114 1.37 1.68 8.74
N THR A 115 2.68 1.53 8.93
CA THR A 115 3.54 2.39 9.76
C THR A 115 4.97 2.41 9.19
N THR A 116 5.85 3.18 9.82
CA THR A 116 7.27 3.27 9.41
C THR A 116 8.17 2.22 10.05
N SER A 117 7.66 1.34 10.93
CA SER A 117 8.44 0.29 11.62
C SER A 117 7.60 -0.94 11.97
N TYR A 118 8.27 -2.08 12.09
CA TYR A 118 7.64 -3.33 12.56
C TYR A 118 7.07 -3.20 13.98
N ALA A 119 7.79 -2.55 14.90
CA ALA A 119 7.34 -2.37 16.27
C ALA A 119 5.98 -1.65 16.34
N ASN A 120 5.83 -0.53 15.62
CA ASN A 120 4.59 0.22 15.56
C ASN A 120 3.45 -0.58 14.88
N SER A 121 3.75 -1.29 13.80
CA SER A 121 2.75 -2.15 13.14
C SER A 121 2.28 -3.27 14.06
N SER A 122 3.20 -3.91 14.78
CA SER A 122 2.87 -5.00 15.72
C SER A 122 2.01 -4.51 16.90
N GLU A 123 2.28 -3.30 17.42
CA GLU A 123 1.45 -2.71 18.47
C GLU A 123 0.04 -2.40 17.97
N LEU A 124 -0.10 -1.80 16.77
CA LEU A 124 -1.43 -1.55 16.18
C LEU A 124 -2.20 -2.84 15.94
N ILE A 125 -1.54 -3.91 15.49
CA ILE A 125 -2.15 -5.23 15.29
C ILE A 125 -2.64 -5.78 16.63
N ALA A 126 -1.83 -5.71 17.69
CA ALA A 126 -2.21 -6.19 19.02
C ALA A 126 -3.44 -5.44 19.55
N LEU A 127 -3.45 -4.11 19.47
CA LEU A 127 -4.59 -3.27 19.90
C LEU A 127 -5.86 -3.53 19.07
N ALA A 128 -5.73 -3.68 17.75
CA ALA A 128 -6.85 -3.97 16.88
C ALA A 128 -7.41 -5.37 17.13
N SER A 129 -6.54 -6.36 17.33
CA SER A 129 -6.91 -7.74 17.63
C SER A 129 -7.65 -7.87 18.97
N GLU A 130 -7.16 -7.20 20.03
CA GLU A 130 -7.81 -7.18 21.34
C GLU A 130 -9.25 -6.68 21.27
N LYS A 131 -9.51 -5.69 20.41
CA LYS A 131 -10.84 -5.10 20.22
C LYS A 131 -11.66 -5.73 19.10
N GLY A 132 -11.14 -6.70 18.38
CA GLY A 132 -11.80 -7.29 17.21
C GLY A 132 -12.00 -6.34 16.04
N LEU A 133 -11.15 -5.32 15.88
CA LEU A 133 -11.26 -4.28 14.86
C LEU A 133 -10.42 -4.61 13.63
N ALA A 134 -10.94 -4.38 12.43
CA ALA A 134 -10.16 -4.52 11.21
C ALA A 134 -9.08 -3.43 11.14
N LEU A 135 -7.83 -3.85 10.85
CA LEU A 135 -6.73 -3.00 10.41
C LEU A 135 -6.29 -3.51 9.03
N HIS A 136 -6.39 -2.66 8.02
CA HIS A 136 -6.10 -3.00 6.62
C HIS A 136 -5.08 -2.04 6.03
N GLU A 137 -3.99 -2.60 5.49
CA GLU A 137 -2.91 -1.86 4.81
C GLU A 137 -3.12 -1.88 3.30
N ASN A 138 -3.17 -0.70 2.68
CA ASN A 138 -3.58 -0.57 1.28
C ASN A 138 -2.42 -0.76 0.26
N TYR A 139 -1.79 -1.92 0.22
CA TYR A 139 -1.07 -2.35 -0.97
C TYR A 139 -2.06 -2.94 -1.99
N MET A 140 -2.91 -2.08 -2.56
CA MET A 140 -4.07 -2.45 -3.36
C MET A 140 -3.74 -3.38 -4.53
N PHE A 141 -2.56 -3.24 -5.15
CA PHE A 141 -2.17 -4.01 -6.34
C PHE A 141 -2.22 -5.54 -6.12
N GLN A 142 -2.01 -6.01 -4.88
CA GLN A 142 -2.03 -7.44 -4.56
C GLN A 142 -3.41 -8.08 -4.80
N TYR A 143 -4.46 -7.28 -4.90
CA TYR A 143 -5.83 -7.73 -5.16
C TYR A 143 -6.20 -7.67 -6.65
N HIS A 144 -5.33 -7.14 -7.51
CA HIS A 144 -5.55 -7.16 -8.96
C HIS A 144 -5.47 -8.59 -9.49
N SER A 145 -6.44 -9.03 -10.30
CA SER A 145 -6.51 -10.40 -10.82
C SER A 145 -5.24 -10.85 -11.55
N GLN A 146 -4.51 -9.92 -12.20
CA GLN A 146 -3.25 -10.26 -12.87
C GLN A 146 -2.23 -10.98 -11.96
N ILE A 147 -2.27 -10.70 -10.64
CA ILE A 147 -1.34 -11.35 -9.69
C ILE A 147 -1.68 -12.83 -9.55
N ASP A 148 -2.96 -13.14 -9.35
CA ASP A 148 -3.45 -14.51 -9.23
C ASP A 148 -3.29 -15.25 -10.57
N ASP A 149 -3.59 -14.59 -11.70
CA ASP A 149 -3.38 -15.12 -13.05
C ASP A 149 -1.91 -15.49 -13.31
N ILE A 150 -0.96 -14.64 -12.90
CA ILE A 150 0.48 -14.94 -13.01
C ILE A 150 0.84 -16.15 -12.16
N ILE A 151 0.42 -16.19 -10.90
CA ILE A 151 0.72 -17.29 -9.97
C ILE A 151 0.15 -18.61 -10.51
N GLU A 152 -1.10 -18.61 -11.01
CA GLU A 152 -1.72 -19.80 -11.60
C GLU A 152 -0.90 -20.32 -12.79
N ARG A 153 -0.53 -19.45 -13.74
CA ARG A 153 0.27 -19.85 -14.90
C ARG A 153 1.65 -20.38 -14.55
N LEU A 154 2.30 -19.80 -13.54
CA LEU A 154 3.57 -20.31 -13.04
C LEU A 154 3.42 -21.69 -12.42
N ASN A 155 2.37 -21.91 -11.63
CA ASN A 155 2.05 -23.21 -11.03
C ASN A 155 1.71 -24.27 -12.08
N ASP A 156 1.04 -23.89 -13.17
CA ASP A 156 0.72 -24.74 -14.31
C ASP A 156 1.92 -25.03 -15.23
N GLY A 157 3.10 -24.49 -14.88
CA GLY A 157 4.36 -24.73 -15.61
C GLY A 157 4.48 -23.97 -16.91
N ALA A 158 3.82 -22.83 -17.06
CA ALA A 158 3.86 -22.01 -18.29
C ALA A 158 5.27 -21.69 -18.77
N ILE A 159 6.26 -21.61 -17.89
CA ILE A 159 7.68 -21.38 -18.19
C ILE A 159 8.60 -22.46 -17.61
N GLY A 160 8.04 -23.63 -17.27
CA GLY A 160 8.72 -24.71 -16.54
C GLY A 160 8.95 -24.34 -15.08
N ARG A 161 9.99 -24.91 -14.44
CA ARG A 161 10.33 -24.62 -13.05
C ARG A 161 10.87 -23.18 -12.94
N VAL A 162 10.30 -22.38 -12.06
CA VAL A 162 10.77 -21.01 -11.82
C VAL A 162 12.14 -21.02 -11.13
N HIS A 163 13.05 -20.16 -11.57
CA HIS A 163 14.37 -19.95 -10.98
C HIS A 163 14.48 -18.59 -10.30
N SER A 164 14.03 -17.54 -10.98
CA SER A 164 14.12 -16.19 -10.42
C SER A 164 13.02 -15.25 -10.89
N TYR A 165 12.75 -14.28 -10.03
CA TYR A 165 11.89 -13.13 -10.26
C TYR A 165 12.70 -11.85 -10.23
N HIS A 166 12.43 -10.91 -11.13
CA HIS A 166 12.98 -9.56 -11.15
C HIS A 166 11.84 -8.56 -11.20
N ALA A 167 11.66 -7.77 -10.17
CA ALA A 167 10.64 -6.74 -10.10
C ALA A 167 11.25 -5.36 -9.90
N ARG A 168 10.73 -4.37 -10.65
CA ARG A 168 11.18 -2.98 -10.58
C ARG A 168 10.01 -2.04 -10.38
N PHE A 169 10.17 -1.11 -9.45
CA PHE A 169 9.25 -0.01 -9.28
C PHE A 169 10.01 1.29 -9.04
N GLY A 170 10.00 2.16 -10.01
CA GLY A 170 10.68 3.44 -9.94
C GLY A 170 10.00 4.51 -10.78
N PHE A 171 10.23 5.77 -10.43
CA PHE A 171 9.67 6.93 -11.11
C PHE A 171 10.63 8.12 -11.01
N PRO A 172 10.52 9.11 -11.93
CA PRO A 172 11.31 10.33 -11.88
C PRO A 172 11.05 11.15 -10.61
N MET A 173 12.01 11.99 -10.27
CA MET A 173 11.87 12.93 -9.16
C MET A 173 10.58 13.76 -9.25
N ARG A 174 9.94 13.94 -8.11
CA ARG A 174 8.79 14.82 -7.92
C ARG A 174 9.21 16.23 -7.53
N ALA A 175 8.25 17.11 -7.26
CA ALA A 175 8.54 18.46 -6.76
C ALA A 175 9.36 18.40 -5.46
N GLN A 176 10.29 19.36 -5.28
CA GLN A 176 11.23 19.38 -4.14
C GLN A 176 10.56 19.38 -2.76
N ASN A 177 9.35 19.90 -2.65
CA ASN A 177 8.56 19.95 -1.41
C ASN A 177 7.66 18.74 -1.19
N ASP A 178 7.80 17.67 -1.98
CA ASP A 178 7.05 16.42 -1.77
C ASP A 178 7.48 15.77 -0.44
N PHE A 179 6.50 15.28 0.34
CA PHE A 179 6.74 14.64 1.64
C PHE A 179 7.68 13.44 1.56
N ARG A 180 7.80 12.83 0.37
CA ARG A 180 8.69 11.69 0.11
C ARG A 180 10.18 12.00 0.34
N TYR A 181 10.54 13.28 0.27
CA TYR A 181 11.91 13.74 0.58
C TYR A 181 12.09 14.18 2.03
N ASN A 182 11.02 14.07 2.85
CA ASN A 182 11.05 14.47 4.26
C ASN A 182 11.09 13.24 5.17
N LYS A 183 12.25 12.98 5.79
CA LYS A 183 12.48 11.87 6.73
C LYS A 183 11.51 11.88 7.92
N ALA A 184 11.19 13.08 8.45
CA ALA A 184 10.28 13.24 9.58
C ALA A 184 8.82 12.86 9.24
N LEU A 185 8.44 12.88 7.95
CA LEU A 185 7.14 12.46 7.47
C LEU A 185 7.12 10.98 6.99
N GLY A 186 8.23 10.25 7.18
CA GLY A 186 8.34 8.87 6.72
C GLY A 186 8.60 8.78 5.21
N GLY A 187 9.36 9.74 4.67
CA GLY A 187 9.83 9.70 3.29
C GLY A 187 10.86 8.60 3.06
N GLY A 188 11.24 8.43 1.80
CA GLY A 188 12.19 7.43 1.34
C GLY A 188 11.61 6.48 0.30
N ALA A 189 12.45 6.07 -0.63
CA ALA A 189 12.07 5.18 -1.73
C ALA A 189 11.67 3.79 -1.24
N LEU A 190 12.29 3.29 -0.17
CA LEU A 190 11.94 2.01 0.42
C LEU A 190 10.48 1.99 0.92
N LEU A 191 10.06 3.02 1.67
CA LEU A 191 8.71 3.10 2.20
C LEU A 191 7.67 3.42 1.11
N ASP A 192 8.05 4.19 0.08
CA ASP A 192 7.11 4.57 -0.97
C ASP A 192 7.00 3.53 -2.09
N ALA A 193 8.12 3.11 -2.70
CA ALA A 193 8.17 2.19 -3.83
C ALA A 193 8.65 0.77 -3.45
N GLY A 194 9.70 0.67 -2.62
CA GLY A 194 10.28 -0.62 -2.23
C GLY A 194 9.29 -1.52 -1.52
N GLY A 195 8.42 -0.96 -0.69
CA GLY A 195 7.35 -1.72 -0.02
C GLY A 195 6.41 -2.45 -0.97
N TYR A 196 6.10 -1.88 -2.15
CA TYR A 196 5.33 -2.58 -3.20
C TYR A 196 6.05 -3.82 -3.72
N VAL A 197 7.35 -3.67 -3.98
CA VAL A 197 8.18 -4.77 -4.51
C VAL A 197 8.36 -5.87 -3.45
N ILE A 198 8.50 -5.51 -2.15
CA ILE A 198 8.49 -6.47 -1.03
C ILE A 198 7.14 -7.21 -0.95
N LYS A 199 6.02 -6.49 -1.04
CA LYS A 199 4.68 -7.10 -1.02
C LYS A 199 4.50 -8.10 -2.17
N LEU A 200 5.01 -7.80 -3.37
CA LEU A 200 5.00 -8.75 -4.48
C LEU A 200 5.87 -9.98 -4.19
N ALA A 201 7.06 -9.77 -3.60
CA ALA A 201 7.93 -10.88 -3.20
C ALA A 201 7.23 -11.83 -2.22
N THR A 202 6.47 -11.32 -1.24
CA THR A 202 5.71 -12.17 -0.30
C THR A 202 4.63 -12.97 -1.02
N ARG A 203 3.99 -12.41 -2.05
CA ARG A 203 2.98 -13.10 -2.85
C ARG A 203 3.57 -14.23 -3.71
N LEU A 204 4.78 -14.04 -4.25
CA LEU A 204 5.43 -14.98 -5.16
C LEU A 204 6.27 -16.03 -4.44
N LEU A 205 7.00 -15.67 -3.38
CA LEU A 205 7.89 -16.58 -2.64
C LEU A 205 7.20 -17.29 -1.46
N GLY A 206 6.02 -16.83 -1.05
CA GLY A 206 5.26 -17.40 0.06
C GLY A 206 5.89 -17.13 1.44
N ASP A 207 5.46 -17.91 2.44
CA ASP A 207 5.78 -17.68 3.86
C ASP A 207 7.26 -17.93 4.20
N SER A 208 7.95 -18.77 3.44
CA SER A 208 9.37 -19.11 3.65
C SER A 208 10.36 -18.07 3.11
N ILE A 209 9.87 -16.90 2.67
CA ILE A 209 10.69 -15.78 2.19
C ILE A 209 11.72 -15.33 3.22
N LYS A 210 12.98 -15.17 2.79
CA LYS A 210 14.14 -14.77 3.61
C LYS A 210 14.97 -13.73 2.86
N LEU A 211 15.31 -12.62 3.52
CA LEU A 211 16.25 -11.63 3.00
C LEU A 211 17.66 -12.24 2.93
N ARG A 212 18.40 -11.93 1.86
CA ARG A 212 19.80 -12.34 1.66
C ARG A 212 20.76 -11.17 1.62
N SER A 213 20.35 -10.08 0.99
CA SER A 213 21.12 -8.84 0.91
C SER A 213 20.20 -7.68 0.59
N ALA A 214 20.62 -6.48 0.97
CA ALA A 214 19.96 -5.23 0.61
C ALA A 214 20.99 -4.11 0.46
N SER A 215 20.66 -3.11 -0.36
CA SER A 215 21.44 -1.87 -0.50
C SER A 215 20.47 -0.70 -0.64
N LEU A 216 20.71 0.36 0.14
CA LEU A 216 19.97 1.62 0.08
C LEU A 216 20.97 2.74 -0.23
N LYS A 217 20.56 3.69 -1.05
CA LYS A 217 21.38 4.85 -1.42
C LYS A 217 20.67 6.14 -1.11
N THR A 218 21.35 7.00 -0.37
CA THR A 218 20.94 8.36 -0.05
C THR A 218 21.82 9.35 -0.84
N TYR A 219 21.33 10.58 -1.08
CA TYR A 219 22.14 11.62 -1.72
C TYR A 219 22.80 12.55 -0.71
N SER A 220 22.39 12.51 0.54
CA SER A 220 23.02 13.22 1.65
C SER A 220 22.94 12.40 2.92
N GLU A 221 23.84 12.64 3.86
CA GLU A 221 23.93 11.92 5.13
C GLU A 221 22.64 11.96 5.94
N ASP A 222 21.96 13.12 5.98
CA ASP A 222 20.68 13.29 6.67
C ASP A 222 19.46 13.04 5.79
N GLY A 223 19.66 12.64 4.54
CA GLY A 223 18.62 12.45 3.54
C GLY A 223 17.80 11.18 3.75
N VAL A 224 16.80 11.02 2.88
CA VAL A 224 16.05 9.78 2.72
C VAL A 224 16.76 8.89 1.69
N ASP A 225 16.49 7.59 1.72
CA ASP A 225 16.89 6.70 0.64
C ASP A 225 16.16 7.07 -0.66
N MET A 226 16.93 7.21 -1.75
CA MET A 226 16.43 7.62 -3.07
C MET A 226 16.19 6.44 -3.99
N TYR A 227 17.01 5.40 -3.87
CA TYR A 227 16.84 4.13 -4.57
C TYR A 227 17.52 2.99 -3.79
N GLY A 228 17.14 1.77 -4.14
CA GLY A 228 17.74 0.60 -3.51
C GLY A 228 17.39 -0.68 -4.24
N SER A 229 18.00 -1.76 -3.73
CA SER A 229 17.74 -3.11 -4.20
C SER A 229 17.86 -4.11 -3.07
N TYR A 230 17.26 -5.27 -3.26
CA TYR A 230 17.37 -6.40 -2.35
C TYR A 230 17.21 -7.74 -3.05
N MET A 231 17.68 -8.78 -2.39
CA MET A 231 17.53 -10.16 -2.81
C MET A 231 16.86 -10.98 -1.72
N PHE A 232 15.76 -11.64 -2.09
CA PHE A 232 15.08 -12.63 -1.25
C PHE A 232 15.21 -14.02 -1.84
N THR A 233 15.09 -15.05 -0.99
CA THR A 233 14.95 -16.45 -1.41
C THR A 233 13.85 -17.13 -0.61
N ASN A 234 13.37 -18.30 -1.09
CA ASN A 234 12.48 -19.19 -0.35
C ASN A 234 13.08 -20.60 -0.17
N ASP A 235 12.36 -21.48 0.49
CA ASP A 235 12.81 -22.88 0.72
C ASP A 235 12.83 -23.71 -0.58
N ALA A 236 12.09 -23.32 -1.63
CA ALA A 236 12.17 -23.89 -2.97
C ALA A 236 13.44 -23.45 -3.73
N LYS A 237 14.28 -22.59 -3.12
CA LYS A 237 15.49 -21.99 -3.71
C LYS A 237 15.23 -21.07 -4.90
N GLU A 238 14.03 -20.56 -5.01
CA GLU A 238 13.73 -19.47 -5.94
C GLU A 238 14.33 -18.17 -5.40
N THR A 239 14.77 -17.30 -6.31
CA THR A 239 15.38 -16.02 -5.96
C THR A 239 14.53 -14.87 -6.48
N PHE A 240 14.29 -13.87 -5.64
CA PHE A 240 13.61 -12.65 -6.03
C PHE A 240 14.55 -11.45 -5.90
N PHE A 241 14.75 -10.73 -7.01
CA PHE A 241 15.49 -9.48 -7.08
C PHE A 241 14.51 -8.32 -7.17
N GLY A 242 14.60 -7.41 -6.22
CA GLY A 242 13.78 -6.19 -6.17
C GLY A 242 14.63 -4.95 -6.34
N GLU A 243 14.20 -4.04 -7.19
CA GLU A 243 14.83 -2.73 -7.43
C GLU A 243 13.75 -1.65 -7.36
N PHE A 244 14.07 -0.52 -6.75
CA PHE A 244 13.11 0.58 -6.56
C PHE A 244 13.81 1.93 -6.47
N GLY A 245 13.07 3.02 -6.76
CA GLY A 245 13.63 4.35 -6.61
C GLY A 245 12.68 5.49 -6.98
N MET A 246 13.07 6.70 -6.51
CA MET A 246 12.36 7.96 -6.71
C MET A 246 13.13 8.96 -7.59
N ASP A 247 14.23 8.52 -8.20
CA ASP A 247 15.05 9.26 -9.16
C ASP A 247 15.48 8.31 -10.27
N ASN A 248 14.49 7.72 -10.92
CA ASN A 248 14.69 6.69 -11.94
C ASN A 248 13.80 6.97 -13.14
N GLU A 249 14.21 6.49 -14.32
CA GLU A 249 13.25 6.33 -15.42
C GLU A 249 12.12 5.39 -14.98
N TYR A 250 10.88 5.69 -15.42
CA TYR A 250 9.71 4.97 -14.94
C TYR A 250 9.80 3.46 -15.23
N GLN A 251 9.66 2.67 -14.18
CA GLN A 251 9.56 1.21 -14.23
C GLN A 251 8.42 0.74 -13.32
N CYS A 252 7.67 -0.26 -13.80
CA CYS A 252 6.59 -0.90 -13.04
C CYS A 252 6.42 -2.32 -13.58
N SER A 253 7.46 -3.17 -13.44
CA SER A 253 7.59 -4.40 -14.21
C SER A 253 7.90 -5.61 -13.33
N LEU A 254 7.50 -6.78 -13.84
CA LEU A 254 7.91 -8.09 -13.36
C LEU A 254 8.46 -8.92 -14.53
N ASN A 255 9.60 -9.58 -14.31
CA ASN A 255 10.18 -10.58 -15.20
C ASN A 255 10.44 -11.86 -14.40
N VAL A 256 9.97 -12.99 -14.90
CA VAL A 256 10.13 -14.31 -14.27
C VAL A 256 10.88 -15.21 -15.20
N TRP A 257 11.98 -15.78 -14.73
CA TRP A 257 12.81 -16.70 -15.49
C TRP A 257 12.65 -18.13 -15.00
N GLY A 258 12.20 -19.00 -15.89
CA GLY A 258 12.03 -20.43 -15.64
C GLY A 258 12.92 -21.29 -16.52
N SER A 259 12.89 -22.60 -16.28
CA SER A 259 13.71 -23.61 -16.98
C SER A 259 13.36 -23.74 -18.48
N GLU A 260 12.15 -23.33 -18.89
CA GLU A 260 11.68 -23.49 -20.26
C GLU A 260 11.28 -22.17 -20.94
N GLY A 261 11.29 -21.07 -20.19
CA GLY A 261 10.89 -19.78 -20.76
C GLY A 261 11.00 -18.62 -19.78
N ILE A 262 10.53 -17.47 -20.27
CA ILE A 262 10.45 -16.22 -19.52
C ILE A 262 9.00 -15.73 -19.60
N LEU A 263 8.45 -15.26 -18.48
CA LEU A 263 7.22 -14.49 -18.41
C LEU A 263 7.56 -13.05 -18.01
N SER A 264 6.98 -12.06 -18.67
CA SER A 264 7.15 -10.66 -18.29
C SER A 264 5.87 -9.87 -18.43
N THR A 265 5.71 -8.85 -17.59
CA THR A 265 4.60 -7.91 -17.65
C THR A 265 5.04 -6.54 -17.15
N ASP A 266 4.33 -5.52 -17.65
CA ASP A 266 4.45 -4.14 -17.18
C ASP A 266 3.20 -3.77 -16.35
N ARG A 267 3.26 -2.63 -15.64
CA ARG A 267 2.15 -2.12 -14.81
C ARG A 267 1.69 -3.06 -13.69
N ILE A 268 2.59 -3.88 -13.15
CA ILE A 268 2.28 -4.86 -12.11
C ILE A 268 1.76 -4.21 -10.80
N PHE A 269 2.16 -2.97 -10.46
CA PHE A 269 1.80 -2.29 -9.22
C PHE A 269 0.72 -1.22 -9.38
N THR A 270 0.63 -0.59 -10.57
CA THR A 270 -0.19 0.62 -10.78
C THR A 270 -1.01 0.52 -12.07
N ALA A 271 -1.61 -0.63 -12.33
CA ALA A 271 -2.51 -0.79 -13.46
C ALA A 271 -3.74 0.12 -13.28
N PRO A 272 -4.05 1.03 -14.22
CA PRO A 272 -5.35 1.69 -14.26
C PRO A 272 -6.49 0.69 -14.45
N ASP A 273 -7.69 1.02 -13.94
CA ASP A 273 -8.83 0.11 -13.95
C ASP A 273 -9.24 -0.34 -15.37
N GLU A 274 -9.00 0.51 -16.38
CA GLU A 274 -9.34 0.22 -17.79
C GLU A 274 -8.22 -0.50 -18.54
N LEU A 275 -7.04 -0.63 -17.95
CA LEU A 275 -5.90 -1.30 -18.56
C LEU A 275 -6.12 -2.81 -18.54
N LYS A 276 -5.95 -3.43 -19.71
CA LYS A 276 -5.75 -4.87 -19.82
C LYS A 276 -4.25 -5.16 -19.74
N PRO A 277 -3.74 -5.71 -18.61
CA PRO A 277 -2.34 -6.08 -18.52
C PRO A 277 -1.98 -7.12 -19.60
N VAL A 278 -0.75 -7.04 -20.11
CA VAL A 278 -0.25 -7.98 -21.12
C VAL A 278 0.82 -8.87 -20.48
N LEU A 279 0.60 -10.16 -20.49
CA LEU A 279 1.59 -11.16 -20.13
C LEU A 279 2.32 -11.58 -21.43
N LYS A 280 3.65 -11.39 -21.43
CA LYS A 280 4.52 -11.73 -22.56
C LYS A 280 5.33 -12.98 -22.20
N TYR A 281 5.36 -13.95 -23.09
CA TYR A 281 6.12 -15.18 -22.92
C TYR A 281 7.19 -15.28 -23.99
N ARG A 282 8.38 -15.78 -23.61
CA ARG A 282 9.42 -16.15 -24.55
C ARG A 282 9.88 -17.58 -24.25
N LYS A 283 9.60 -18.51 -25.19
CA LYS A 283 10.00 -19.93 -25.11
C LYS A 283 10.71 -20.34 -26.40
N LYS A 284 11.90 -20.95 -26.29
CA LYS A 284 12.68 -21.45 -27.43
C LYS A 284 12.84 -20.42 -28.57
N GLY A 285 13.01 -19.14 -28.19
CA GLY A 285 13.17 -18.03 -29.14
C GLY A 285 11.87 -17.49 -29.75
N GLN A 286 10.72 -18.08 -29.46
CA GLN A 286 9.42 -17.59 -29.88
C GLN A 286 8.81 -16.70 -28.81
N GLU A 287 8.22 -15.60 -29.23
CA GLU A 287 7.48 -14.67 -28.35
C GLU A 287 5.99 -14.78 -28.61
N THR A 288 5.23 -14.85 -27.52
CA THR A 288 3.77 -14.80 -27.52
C THR A 288 3.30 -13.87 -26.44
N SER A 289 2.08 -13.37 -26.55
CA SER A 289 1.48 -12.51 -25.52
C SER A 289 0.00 -12.80 -25.38
N GLU A 290 -0.52 -12.55 -24.19
CA GLU A 290 -1.95 -12.61 -23.89
C GLU A 290 -2.37 -11.40 -23.08
N GLU A 291 -3.59 -10.90 -23.30
CA GLU A 291 -4.20 -9.88 -22.45
C GLU A 291 -4.90 -10.54 -21.27
N VAL A 292 -4.67 -9.98 -20.07
CA VAL A 292 -5.45 -10.29 -18.87
C VAL A 292 -6.62 -9.31 -18.78
N ALA A 293 -7.70 -9.71 -18.14
CA ALA A 293 -8.86 -8.84 -17.94
C ALA A 293 -8.47 -7.58 -17.16
N CYS A 294 -9.06 -6.45 -17.53
CA CYS A 294 -8.98 -5.24 -16.71
C CYS A 294 -9.66 -5.46 -15.36
N ASP A 295 -9.16 -4.79 -14.30
CA ASP A 295 -9.63 -5.02 -12.93
C ASP A 295 -9.41 -3.78 -12.06
N SER A 296 -10.30 -3.55 -11.10
CA SER A 296 -10.15 -2.48 -10.13
C SER A 296 -9.62 -3.00 -8.80
N HIS A 297 -8.33 -2.81 -8.59
CA HIS A 297 -7.65 -3.23 -7.37
C HIS A 297 -8.09 -2.42 -6.12
N PHE A 298 -8.50 -1.15 -6.28
CA PHE A 298 -9.07 -0.38 -5.17
C PHE A 298 -10.41 -0.93 -4.72
N VAL A 299 -11.32 -1.23 -5.65
CA VAL A 299 -12.61 -1.85 -5.33
C VAL A 299 -12.42 -3.17 -4.58
N LYS A 300 -11.49 -4.02 -5.04
CA LYS A 300 -11.20 -5.29 -4.36
C LYS A 300 -10.55 -5.11 -3.00
N SER A 301 -9.66 -4.13 -2.84
CA SER A 301 -9.07 -3.79 -1.53
C SER A 301 -10.13 -3.34 -0.53
N ILE A 302 -11.08 -2.50 -0.94
CA ILE A 302 -12.20 -2.06 -0.09
C ILE A 302 -13.12 -3.23 0.25
N LYS A 303 -13.42 -4.12 -0.71
CA LYS A 303 -14.19 -5.35 -0.45
C LYS A 303 -13.50 -6.23 0.58
N MET A 304 -12.18 -6.40 0.49
CA MET A 304 -11.40 -7.17 1.46
C MET A 304 -11.44 -6.54 2.86
N PHE A 305 -11.35 -5.23 2.96
CA PHE A 305 -11.54 -4.52 4.23
C PHE A 305 -12.95 -4.73 4.79
N THR A 306 -13.98 -4.58 3.97
CA THR A 306 -15.38 -4.81 4.37
C THR A 306 -15.61 -6.24 4.87
N GLN A 307 -14.94 -7.22 4.26
CA GLN A 307 -14.94 -8.60 4.73
C GLN A 307 -14.21 -8.74 6.07
N ALA A 308 -13.03 -8.13 6.25
CA ALA A 308 -12.28 -8.18 7.50
C ALA A 308 -13.02 -7.56 8.69
N VAL A 309 -13.86 -6.56 8.46
CA VAL A 309 -14.75 -6.01 9.50
C VAL A 309 -15.70 -7.08 10.03
N LYS A 310 -16.20 -7.97 9.18
CA LYS A 310 -17.24 -8.96 9.47
C LYS A 310 -16.68 -10.34 9.86
N ASP A 311 -15.49 -10.69 9.38
CA ASP A 311 -14.92 -12.02 9.47
C ASP A 311 -13.56 -12.01 10.18
N GLU A 312 -13.47 -12.75 11.29
CA GLU A 312 -12.28 -12.82 12.13
C GLU A 312 -11.13 -13.54 11.43
N GLU A 313 -11.39 -14.57 10.66
CA GLU A 313 -10.34 -15.33 9.95
C GLU A 313 -9.67 -14.43 8.90
N THR A 314 -10.46 -13.71 8.12
CA THR A 314 -9.95 -12.71 7.16
C THR A 314 -9.13 -11.63 7.88
N ARG A 315 -9.61 -11.14 9.01
CA ARG A 315 -8.94 -10.14 9.83
C ARG A 315 -7.57 -10.61 10.31
N ASN A 316 -7.51 -11.83 10.87
CA ASN A 316 -6.28 -12.42 11.36
C ASN A 316 -5.25 -12.67 10.26
N ARG A 317 -5.69 -13.10 9.07
CA ARG A 317 -4.83 -13.23 7.89
C ARG A 317 -4.23 -11.89 7.46
N ILE A 318 -5.01 -10.81 7.46
CA ILE A 318 -4.52 -9.47 7.12
C ILE A 318 -3.50 -8.99 8.15
N TYR A 319 -3.71 -9.23 9.45
CA TYR A 319 -2.72 -8.89 10.49
C TYR A 319 -1.37 -9.58 10.25
N GLN A 320 -1.39 -10.87 9.92
CA GLN A 320 -0.17 -11.61 9.59
C GLN A 320 0.54 -11.02 8.36
N GLN A 321 -0.22 -10.62 7.34
CA GLN A 321 0.34 -9.98 6.14
C GLN A 321 0.96 -8.60 6.44
N ILE A 322 0.35 -7.79 7.31
CA ILE A 322 0.90 -6.51 7.75
C ILE A 322 2.18 -6.73 8.56
N ALA A 323 2.16 -7.65 9.54
CA ALA A 323 3.31 -7.96 10.36
C ALA A 323 4.50 -8.45 9.52
N LYS A 324 4.27 -9.38 8.59
CA LYS A 324 5.30 -9.90 7.68
C LYS A 324 5.88 -8.81 6.79
N GLN A 325 5.03 -7.95 6.23
CA GLN A 325 5.44 -6.83 5.40
C GLN A 325 6.33 -5.85 6.16
N ALA A 326 5.90 -5.42 7.34
CA ALA A 326 6.64 -4.48 8.16
C ALA A 326 7.98 -5.06 8.64
N GLN A 327 8.02 -6.36 9.00
CA GLN A 327 9.26 -7.04 9.37
C GLN A 327 10.26 -7.06 8.21
N LEU A 328 9.84 -7.42 7.00
CA LEU A 328 10.73 -7.44 5.84
C LEU A 328 11.24 -6.05 5.47
N VAL A 329 10.45 -5.01 5.63
CA VAL A 329 10.89 -3.62 5.43
C VAL A 329 11.99 -3.25 6.45
N ASP A 330 11.82 -3.61 7.71
CA ASP A 330 12.83 -3.35 8.75
C ASP A 330 14.09 -4.22 8.56
N ASP A 331 13.96 -5.48 8.13
CA ASP A 331 15.09 -6.34 7.77
C ASP A 331 15.92 -5.73 6.63
N VAL A 332 15.27 -5.18 5.60
CA VAL A 332 15.95 -4.47 4.50
C VAL A 332 16.70 -3.24 5.01
N LYS A 333 16.09 -2.43 5.87
CA LYS A 333 16.76 -1.27 6.48
C LYS A 333 17.99 -1.68 7.29
N ALA A 334 17.85 -2.71 8.14
CA ALA A 334 18.93 -3.20 8.98
C ALA A 334 20.10 -3.73 8.14
N SER A 335 19.83 -4.59 7.16
CA SER A 335 20.84 -5.17 6.29
C SER A 335 21.61 -4.13 5.47
N ALA A 336 20.94 -3.06 5.03
CA ALA A 336 21.58 -2.00 4.25
C ALA A 336 22.41 -1.00 5.08
N MET A 337 22.31 -1.03 6.42
CA MET A 337 23.11 -0.21 7.35
C MET A 337 24.41 -0.90 7.77
N GLU A 338 24.54 -2.20 7.52
CA GLU A 338 25.73 -3.00 7.87
C GLU A 338 26.85 -2.91 6.81
N ASP A 339 26.55 -2.38 5.63
CA ASP A 339 27.48 -2.16 4.52
C ASP A 339 28.03 -0.70 4.48
#